data_9a89deb183ad13ded5aec71f702078eb
#
_entry.id   9a89deb183ad13ded5aec71f702078eb
#
_cell.length_a   1.000
_cell.length_b   1.000
_cell.length_c   1.000
_cell.angle_alpha   90.00
_cell.angle_beta   90.00
_cell.angle_gamma   90.00
#
_symmetry.space_group_name_H-M   'P 1'
#
loop_
_entity.id
_entity.type
_entity.pdbx_description
1 polymer ?
#
loop_
_entity_poly.entity_id
_entity_poly.type
_entity_poly.pdbx_seq_one_letter_code
_entity_poly.pdbx_strand_id
1 'polypeptide(L)'
;MNEETEITQTRVLIVGAGPAGLGVSLALKQAGVTDQLVVDAREVGAAFKAWPKGMSLLTPSFFSNSFGLTDLNSIDPDTSPADFLHTQHPKGEGYADYLQAIVSHFKLPVQTGVKILNVQELCSGFAVESSDGPIQADYIVWAAGQFFFPRDHDFPGAEYALHNSKVKDWAELEGCLLYT
;
A
#
# COMPACT_ATOMS: atom_id res chain seq x y z
N MET A 1 -5.24 -32.56 -21.01
CA MET A 1 -5.39 -31.24 -21.62
C MET A 1 -4.53 -30.31 -20.80
N ASN A 2 -3.39 -29.89 -21.36
CA ASN A 2 -2.58 -28.85 -20.69
C ASN A 2 -3.33 -27.53 -20.92
N GLU A 3 -3.88 -26.96 -19.88
CA GLU A 3 -4.28 -25.56 -19.92
C GLU A 3 -2.98 -24.76 -20.05
N GLU A 4 -2.75 -24.18 -21.23
CA GLU A 4 -1.71 -23.16 -21.39
C GLU A 4 -2.10 -22.02 -20.46
N THR A 5 -1.38 -21.85 -19.37
CA THR A 5 -1.58 -20.74 -18.44
C THR A 5 -1.26 -19.47 -19.22
N GLU A 6 -2.26 -18.64 -19.46
CA GLU A 6 -2.10 -17.36 -20.14
C GLU A 6 -1.15 -16.46 -19.37
N ILE A 7 -0.11 -15.93 -20.04
CA ILE A 7 0.87 -15.04 -19.43
C ILE A 7 0.35 -13.60 -19.51
N THR A 8 0.11 -13.00 -18.36
CA THR A 8 -0.22 -11.58 -18.30
C THR A 8 1.01 -10.75 -18.66
N GLN A 9 0.89 -9.85 -19.66
CA GLN A 9 1.96 -8.96 -20.06
C GLN A 9 1.62 -7.53 -19.66
N THR A 10 2.60 -6.81 -19.12
CA THR A 10 2.48 -5.37 -18.80
C THR A 10 3.84 -4.69 -18.91
N ARG A 11 3.86 -3.45 -19.30
CA ARG A 11 5.10 -2.68 -19.31
C ARG A 11 5.61 -2.40 -17.91
N VAL A 12 4.72 -1.99 -16.97
CA VAL A 12 5.10 -1.68 -15.59
C VAL A 12 4.23 -2.47 -14.62
N LEU A 13 4.86 -3.37 -13.88
CA LEU A 13 4.23 -4.07 -12.75
C LEU A 13 4.52 -3.30 -11.46
N ILE A 14 3.47 -2.91 -10.74
CA ILE A 14 3.56 -2.26 -9.42
C ILE A 14 3.07 -3.24 -8.37
N VAL A 15 3.92 -3.60 -7.41
CA VAL A 15 3.61 -4.55 -6.35
C VAL A 15 3.28 -3.81 -5.07
N GLY A 16 2.01 -3.81 -4.69
CA GLY A 16 1.45 -3.15 -3.52
C GLY A 16 0.45 -2.04 -3.88
N ALA A 17 -0.79 -2.15 -3.40
CA ALA A 17 -1.85 -1.16 -3.56
C ALA A 17 -2.00 -0.27 -2.30
N GLY A 18 -0.88 0.11 -1.71
CA GLY A 18 -0.77 1.15 -0.69
C GLY A 18 -0.54 2.53 -1.30
N PRO A 19 -0.35 3.59 -0.48
CA PRO A 19 -0.15 4.96 -0.94
C PRO A 19 0.97 5.10 -1.97
N ALA A 20 2.10 4.44 -1.75
CA ALA A 20 3.25 4.50 -2.65
C ALA A 20 2.93 3.89 -4.03
N GLY A 21 2.36 2.68 -4.06
CA GLY A 21 2.02 2.02 -5.32
C GLY A 21 0.93 2.76 -6.09
N LEU A 22 -0.11 3.23 -5.42
CA LEU A 22 -1.17 4.01 -6.04
C LEU A 22 -0.68 5.37 -6.54
N GLY A 23 0.20 6.04 -5.76
CA GLY A 23 0.82 7.30 -6.18
C GLY A 23 1.68 7.14 -7.44
N VAL A 24 2.48 6.07 -7.52
CA VAL A 24 3.26 5.75 -8.72
C VAL A 24 2.34 5.44 -9.90
N SER A 25 1.31 4.60 -9.70
CA SER A 25 0.36 4.28 -10.76
C SER A 25 -0.34 5.52 -11.31
N LEU A 26 -0.76 6.43 -10.44
CA LEU A 26 -1.38 7.68 -10.84
C LEU A 26 -0.40 8.58 -11.63
N ALA A 27 0.82 8.75 -11.12
CA ALA A 27 1.85 9.54 -11.77
C ALA A 27 2.20 9.00 -13.17
N LEU A 28 2.33 7.68 -13.32
CA LEU A 28 2.53 7.03 -14.62
C LEU A 28 1.37 7.30 -15.57
N LYS A 29 0.14 7.17 -15.09
CA LYS A 29 -1.06 7.46 -15.88
C LYS A 29 -1.10 8.92 -16.34
N GLN A 30 -0.80 9.87 -15.47
CA GLN A 30 -0.72 11.30 -15.78
C GLN A 30 0.40 11.61 -16.80
N ALA A 31 1.50 10.84 -16.74
CA ALA A 31 2.59 10.91 -17.72
C ALA A 31 2.29 10.17 -19.05
N GLY A 32 1.09 9.61 -19.23
CA GLY A 32 0.68 8.90 -20.46
C GLY A 32 1.14 7.45 -20.53
N VAL A 33 1.72 6.88 -19.45
CA VAL A 33 2.05 5.45 -19.36
C VAL A 33 0.83 4.69 -18.86
N THR A 34 0.08 4.11 -19.78
CA THR A 34 -1.18 3.41 -19.48
C THR A 34 -1.03 1.90 -19.40
N ASP A 35 0.04 1.33 -19.99
CA ASP A 35 0.37 -0.08 -19.90
C ASP A 35 1.07 -0.35 -18.57
N GLN A 36 0.26 -0.53 -17.55
CA GLN A 36 0.68 -0.77 -16.17
C GLN A 36 -0.35 -1.65 -15.45
N LEU A 37 0.11 -2.39 -14.46
CA LEU A 37 -0.70 -3.23 -13.60
C LEU A 37 -0.25 -3.06 -12.15
N VAL A 38 -1.19 -2.77 -11.25
CA VAL A 38 -0.96 -2.79 -9.80
C VAL A 38 -1.49 -4.09 -9.23
N VAL A 39 -0.69 -4.83 -8.50
CA VAL A 39 -1.12 -6.06 -7.82
C VAL A 39 -0.92 -5.95 -6.32
N ASP A 40 -1.85 -6.47 -5.53
CA ASP A 40 -1.72 -6.59 -4.08
C ASP A 40 -2.18 -7.97 -3.61
N ALA A 41 -1.45 -8.56 -2.69
CA ALA A 41 -1.78 -9.86 -2.10
C ALA A 41 -3.09 -9.84 -1.29
N ARG A 42 -3.54 -8.66 -0.89
CA ARG A 42 -4.75 -8.42 -0.10
C ARG A 42 -5.67 -7.46 -0.85
N GLU A 43 -6.13 -6.44 -0.18
CA GLU A 43 -6.98 -5.38 -0.69
C GLU A 43 -6.26 -4.03 -0.71
N VAL A 44 -6.83 -3.06 -1.40
CA VAL A 44 -6.33 -1.68 -1.40
C VAL A 44 -6.28 -1.14 0.02
N GLY A 45 -5.12 -0.61 0.42
CA GLY A 45 -4.94 -0.04 1.76
C GLY A 45 -4.94 -1.05 2.90
N ALA A 46 -4.76 -2.35 2.64
CA ALA A 46 -4.84 -3.42 3.63
C ALA A 46 -3.99 -3.19 4.89
N ALA A 47 -2.80 -2.58 4.75
CA ALA A 47 -1.95 -2.27 5.89
C ALA A 47 -2.61 -1.29 6.87
N PHE A 48 -3.37 -0.33 6.36
CA PHE A 48 -4.09 0.65 7.17
C PHE A 48 -5.32 0.03 7.85
N LYS A 49 -6.06 -0.83 7.16
CA LYS A 49 -7.17 -1.59 7.76
C LYS A 49 -6.71 -2.51 8.89
N ALA A 50 -5.47 -3.00 8.82
CA ALA A 50 -4.89 -3.84 9.84
C ALA A 50 -4.28 -3.05 11.02
N TRP A 51 -4.31 -1.72 11.00
CA TRP A 51 -3.83 -0.91 12.11
C TRP A 51 -4.63 -1.20 13.39
N PRO A 52 -4.00 -1.15 14.57
CA PRO A 52 -4.70 -1.24 15.83
C PRO A 52 -5.82 -0.21 15.94
N LYS A 53 -6.91 -0.57 16.61
CA LYS A 53 -7.98 0.40 16.91
C LYS A 53 -7.41 1.60 17.65
N GLY A 54 -7.88 2.79 17.27
CA GLY A 54 -7.41 4.05 17.83
C GLY A 54 -6.14 4.60 17.17
N MET A 55 -5.46 3.85 16.32
CA MET A 55 -4.33 4.36 15.55
C MET A 55 -4.82 5.28 14.42
N SER A 56 -4.17 6.43 14.28
CA SER A 56 -4.46 7.42 13.25
C SER A 56 -3.18 7.99 12.67
N LEU A 57 -3.28 8.65 11.52
CA LEU A 57 -2.15 9.41 10.97
C LEU A 57 -1.78 10.54 11.94
N LEU A 58 -0.51 10.62 12.31
CA LEU A 58 0.00 11.68 13.19
C LEU A 58 0.14 13.00 12.44
N THR A 59 0.55 12.93 11.17
CA THR A 59 0.63 14.11 10.30
C THR A 59 -0.79 14.60 10.04
N PRO A 60 -1.15 15.81 10.52
CA PRO A 60 -2.47 16.34 10.26
C PRO A 60 -2.63 16.64 8.78
N SER A 61 -3.81 16.37 8.29
CA SER A 61 -4.26 16.79 6.98
C SER A 61 -4.70 18.25 7.09
N PHE A 62 -3.95 19.17 6.49
CA PHE A 62 -4.28 20.60 6.46
C PHE A 62 -3.82 21.25 5.17
N PHE A 63 -4.54 22.29 4.79
CA PHE A 63 -4.20 23.10 3.63
C PHE A 63 -2.89 23.88 3.86
N SER A 64 -2.13 24.09 2.77
CA SER A 64 -0.91 24.89 2.80
C SER A 64 0.27 24.19 3.48
N ASN A 65 0.92 23.33 2.76
CA ASN A 65 2.22 22.79 3.11
C ASN A 65 3.30 23.27 2.14
N SER A 66 4.58 23.16 2.54
CA SER A 66 5.73 23.63 1.74
C SER A 66 5.97 22.86 0.45
N PHE A 67 5.22 21.78 0.21
CA PHE A 67 5.35 20.94 -1.00
C PHE A 67 4.30 21.29 -2.07
N GLY A 68 3.42 22.26 -1.83
CA GLY A 68 2.38 22.65 -2.77
C GLY A 68 1.22 21.65 -2.88
N LEU A 69 1.13 20.67 -1.98
CA LEU A 69 0.04 19.72 -1.91
C LEU A 69 -1.08 20.28 -1.03
N THR A 70 -2.32 19.95 -1.35
CA THR A 70 -3.48 20.28 -0.51
C THR A 70 -3.36 19.61 0.87
N ASP A 71 -2.80 18.41 0.90
CA ASP A 71 -2.70 17.59 2.09
C ASP A 71 -1.44 16.69 1.99
N LEU A 72 -0.66 16.59 3.07
CA LEU A 72 0.54 15.73 3.10
C LEU A 72 0.21 14.24 2.99
N ASN A 73 -1.02 13.84 3.29
CA ASN A 73 -1.48 12.46 3.22
C ASN A 73 -2.23 12.17 1.91
N SER A 74 -2.31 13.14 1.00
CA SER A 74 -2.98 12.98 -0.30
C SER A 74 -2.15 12.16 -1.28
N ILE A 75 -2.84 11.47 -2.18
CA ILE A 75 -2.20 10.74 -3.30
C ILE A 75 -2.13 11.62 -4.54
N ASP A 76 -3.04 12.54 -4.68
CA ASP A 76 -3.13 13.51 -5.78
C ASP A 76 -3.25 14.93 -5.20
N PRO A 77 -2.61 15.95 -5.82
CA PRO A 77 -2.62 17.32 -5.32
C PRO A 77 -4.00 17.93 -5.12
N ASP A 78 -4.98 17.49 -5.89
CA ASP A 78 -6.35 18.03 -5.88
C ASP A 78 -7.29 17.21 -4.97
N THR A 79 -6.76 16.26 -4.20
CA THR A 79 -7.52 15.42 -3.26
C THR A 79 -7.04 15.59 -1.83
N SER A 80 -7.91 15.35 -0.86
CA SER A 80 -7.55 15.36 0.55
C SER A 80 -8.30 14.25 1.30
N PRO A 81 -7.60 13.37 2.03
CA PRO A 81 -8.26 12.44 2.93
C PRO A 81 -9.01 13.16 4.06
N ALA A 82 -8.57 14.36 4.48
CA ALA A 82 -9.29 15.13 5.50
C ALA A 82 -10.64 15.64 5.00
N ASP A 83 -10.71 16.13 3.77
CA ASP A 83 -11.96 16.58 3.16
C ASP A 83 -12.88 15.38 2.91
N PHE A 84 -12.33 14.28 2.43
CA PHE A 84 -13.09 13.06 2.17
C PHE A 84 -13.67 12.43 3.45
N LEU A 85 -12.92 12.47 4.56
CA LEU A 85 -13.27 11.81 5.83
C LEU A 85 -13.80 12.79 6.89
N HIS A 86 -13.78 14.09 6.63
CA HIS A 86 -14.13 15.15 7.58
C HIS A 86 -13.35 15.06 8.91
N THR A 87 -12.04 14.71 8.82
CA THR A 87 -11.14 14.61 9.98
C THR A 87 -9.71 14.95 9.61
N GLN A 88 -9.01 15.69 10.49
CA GLN A 88 -7.60 16.03 10.29
C GLN A 88 -6.65 14.85 10.56
N HIS A 89 -7.07 13.87 11.34
CA HIS A 89 -6.29 12.70 11.69
C HIS A 89 -7.03 11.42 11.28
N PRO A 90 -7.01 11.05 10.00
CA PRO A 90 -7.66 9.84 9.52
C PRO A 90 -7.21 8.60 10.28
N LYS A 91 -8.16 7.79 10.69
CA LYS A 91 -7.89 6.44 11.20
C LYS A 91 -7.54 5.52 10.04
N GLY A 92 -6.88 4.40 10.34
CA GLY A 92 -6.43 3.47 9.32
C GLY A 92 -7.53 3.01 8.37
N GLU A 93 -8.68 2.60 8.89
CA GLU A 93 -9.82 2.15 8.09
C GLU A 93 -10.30 3.25 7.13
N GLY A 94 -10.53 4.47 7.65
CA GLY A 94 -10.95 5.60 6.81
C GLY A 94 -9.91 5.97 5.75
N TYR A 95 -8.62 5.92 6.09
CA TYR A 95 -7.58 6.18 5.09
C TYR A 95 -7.55 5.11 3.98
N ALA A 96 -7.82 3.85 4.32
CA ALA A 96 -7.98 2.81 3.31
C ALA A 96 -9.19 3.06 2.38
N ASP A 97 -10.31 3.60 2.94
CA ASP A 97 -11.47 3.98 2.14
C ASP A 97 -11.14 5.13 1.17
N TYR A 98 -10.35 6.13 1.62
CA TYR A 98 -9.84 7.18 0.74
C TYR A 98 -8.98 6.58 -0.39
N LEU A 99 -8.07 5.65 -0.09
CA LEU A 99 -7.25 4.97 -1.12
C LEU A 99 -8.12 4.21 -2.13
N GLN A 100 -9.17 3.54 -1.67
CA GLN A 100 -10.13 2.87 -2.54
C GLN A 100 -10.90 3.86 -3.43
N ALA A 101 -11.26 5.02 -2.89
CA ALA A 101 -11.89 6.09 -3.65
C ALA A 101 -10.94 6.64 -4.75
N ILE A 102 -9.65 6.79 -4.46
CA ILE A 102 -8.62 7.16 -5.44
C ILE A 102 -8.56 6.14 -6.59
N VAL A 103 -8.49 4.84 -6.28
CA VAL A 103 -8.50 3.79 -7.31
C VAL A 103 -9.71 3.92 -8.22
N SER A 104 -10.88 4.10 -7.63
CA SER A 104 -12.15 4.17 -8.36
C SER A 104 -12.26 5.46 -9.21
N HIS A 105 -11.91 6.60 -8.62
CA HIS A 105 -11.99 7.92 -9.27
C HIS A 105 -11.06 8.00 -10.48
N PHE A 106 -9.80 7.62 -10.28
CA PHE A 106 -8.80 7.66 -11.34
C PHE A 106 -8.79 6.41 -12.21
N LYS A 107 -9.63 5.41 -11.94
CA LYS A 107 -9.70 4.14 -12.67
C LYS A 107 -8.30 3.52 -12.83
N LEU A 108 -7.61 3.34 -11.71
CA LEU A 108 -6.29 2.72 -11.70
C LEU A 108 -6.42 1.20 -11.91
N PRO A 109 -5.50 0.58 -12.67
CA PRO A 109 -5.55 -0.84 -13.02
C PRO A 109 -5.06 -1.71 -11.85
N VAL A 110 -5.87 -1.88 -10.83
CA VAL A 110 -5.53 -2.62 -9.61
C VAL A 110 -6.20 -4.00 -9.60
N GLN A 111 -5.41 -5.04 -9.37
CA GLN A 111 -5.85 -6.39 -9.08
C GLN A 111 -5.48 -6.76 -7.63
N THR A 112 -6.47 -7.15 -6.87
CA THR A 112 -6.33 -7.55 -5.46
C THR A 112 -6.38 -9.07 -5.31
N GLY A 113 -5.84 -9.62 -4.20
CA GLY A 113 -5.74 -11.05 -3.98
C GLY A 113 -4.61 -11.72 -4.78
N VAL A 114 -3.75 -10.96 -5.44
CA VAL A 114 -2.63 -11.46 -6.25
C VAL A 114 -1.33 -11.34 -5.46
N LYS A 115 -0.82 -12.46 -5.00
CA LYS A 115 0.44 -12.54 -4.25
C LYS A 115 1.60 -12.84 -5.20
N ILE A 116 2.65 -12.03 -5.16
CA ILE A 116 3.90 -12.32 -5.86
C ILE A 116 4.67 -13.39 -5.08
N LEU A 117 5.07 -14.45 -5.76
CA LEU A 117 5.75 -15.61 -5.21
C LEU A 117 7.24 -15.59 -5.53
N ASN A 118 7.59 -15.21 -6.76
CA ASN A 118 8.96 -15.16 -7.22
C ASN A 118 9.12 -14.08 -8.30
N VAL A 119 10.33 -13.51 -8.38
CA VAL A 119 10.73 -12.56 -9.43
C VAL A 119 12.07 -13.00 -9.98
N GLN A 120 12.14 -13.16 -11.29
CA GLN A 120 13.36 -13.52 -12.01
C GLN A 120 13.67 -12.44 -13.04
N GLU A 121 14.90 -11.91 -13.00
CA GLU A 121 15.40 -11.01 -14.03
C GLU A 121 15.71 -11.81 -15.31
N LEU A 122 15.30 -11.25 -16.44
CA LEU A 122 15.57 -11.79 -17.78
C LEU A 122 16.57 -10.88 -18.50
N CYS A 123 17.03 -11.31 -19.69
CA CYS A 123 17.84 -10.44 -20.54
C CYS A 123 17.11 -9.14 -20.93
N SER A 124 15.77 -9.14 -20.90
CA SER A 124 14.90 -7.97 -21.09
C SER A 124 13.71 -8.10 -20.17
N GLY A 125 13.65 -7.25 -19.14
CA GLY A 125 12.54 -7.23 -18.18
C GLY A 125 12.58 -8.35 -17.15
N PHE A 126 11.42 -8.78 -16.70
CA PHE A 126 11.23 -9.69 -15.57
C PHE A 126 10.15 -10.73 -15.85
N ALA A 127 10.40 -11.96 -15.42
CA ALA A 127 9.39 -12.99 -15.27
C ALA A 127 8.96 -13.04 -13.79
N VAL A 128 7.67 -12.98 -13.56
CA VAL A 128 7.08 -12.93 -12.22
C VAL A 128 6.11 -14.07 -12.05
N GLU A 129 6.30 -14.86 -11.01
CA GLU A 129 5.35 -15.89 -10.60
C GLU A 129 4.39 -15.29 -9.58
N SER A 130 3.09 -15.39 -9.83
CA SER A 130 2.06 -14.93 -8.93
C SER A 130 1.06 -16.04 -8.60
N SER A 131 0.24 -15.81 -7.57
CA SER A 131 -0.84 -16.73 -7.19
C SER A 131 -1.97 -16.80 -8.23
N ASP A 132 -2.00 -15.87 -9.18
CA ASP A 132 -3.02 -15.77 -10.25
C ASP A 132 -2.45 -16.06 -11.64
N GLY A 133 -1.26 -16.66 -11.69
CA GLY A 133 -0.56 -17.00 -12.92
C GLY A 133 0.70 -16.18 -13.17
N PRO A 134 1.42 -16.50 -14.26
CA PRO A 134 2.66 -15.83 -14.61
C PRO A 134 2.42 -14.43 -15.17
N ILE A 135 3.30 -13.49 -14.81
CA ILE A 135 3.31 -12.12 -15.31
C ILE A 135 4.68 -11.85 -15.94
N GLN A 136 4.71 -11.17 -17.08
CA GLN A 136 5.92 -10.65 -17.68
C GLN A 136 5.85 -9.13 -17.70
N ALA A 137 6.92 -8.46 -17.22
CA ALA A 137 6.97 -7.00 -17.14
C ALA A 137 8.34 -6.47 -17.58
N ASP A 138 8.36 -5.28 -18.22
CA ASP A 138 9.62 -4.61 -18.55
C ASP A 138 10.23 -3.98 -17.28
N TYR A 139 9.37 -3.45 -16.40
CA TYR A 139 9.78 -2.77 -15.17
C TYR A 139 8.96 -3.26 -13.98
N ILE A 140 9.58 -3.32 -12.82
CA ILE A 140 8.90 -3.60 -11.55
C ILE A 140 9.10 -2.45 -10.58
N VAL A 141 8.00 -1.98 -9.98
CA VAL A 141 8.00 -1.07 -8.84
C VAL A 141 7.60 -1.85 -7.60
N TRP A 142 8.53 -2.02 -6.67
CA TRP A 142 8.27 -2.74 -5.42
C TRP A 142 7.77 -1.79 -4.35
N ALA A 143 6.47 -1.77 -4.10
CA ALA A 143 5.77 -0.92 -3.14
C ALA A 143 4.99 -1.71 -2.08
N ALA A 144 5.44 -2.93 -1.76
CA ALA A 144 4.76 -3.90 -0.89
C ALA A 144 4.63 -3.44 0.59
N GLY A 145 5.31 -2.35 0.97
CA GLY A 145 5.34 -1.86 2.35
C GLY A 145 6.07 -2.80 3.31
N GLN A 146 5.99 -2.49 4.61
CA GLN A 146 6.68 -3.27 5.65
C GLN A 146 5.77 -3.68 6.81
N PHE A 147 4.56 -3.15 6.91
CA PHE A 147 3.70 -3.34 8.08
C PHE A 147 3.40 -4.82 8.38
N PHE A 148 3.18 -5.63 7.35
CA PHE A 148 2.92 -7.06 7.49
C PHE A 148 4.19 -7.92 7.60
N PHE A 149 5.36 -7.29 7.45
CA PHE A 149 6.66 -7.96 7.49
C PHE A 149 7.59 -7.25 8.49
N PRO A 150 7.18 -7.18 9.78
CA PRO A 150 8.00 -6.54 10.79
C PRO A 150 9.32 -7.28 10.93
N ARG A 151 10.41 -6.53 11.04
CA ARG A 151 11.71 -7.10 11.37
C ARG A 151 11.72 -7.43 12.85
N ASP A 152 11.90 -8.69 13.18
CA ASP A 152 12.18 -9.09 14.55
C ASP A 152 13.58 -8.60 14.93
N HIS A 153 13.68 -7.92 16.06
CA HIS A 153 14.93 -7.37 16.53
C HIS A 153 15.70 -8.41 17.35
N ASP A 154 16.99 -8.52 17.08
CA ASP A 154 17.91 -9.42 17.80
C ASP A 154 18.75 -8.61 18.80
N PHE A 155 18.12 -8.16 19.87
CA PHE A 155 18.79 -7.52 21.01
C PHE A 155 18.24 -8.08 22.33
N PRO A 156 19.03 -8.08 23.42
CA PRO A 156 18.56 -8.53 24.74
C PRO A 156 17.35 -7.71 25.19
N GLY A 157 16.25 -8.39 25.55
CA GLY A 157 14.99 -7.74 25.94
C GLY A 157 13.99 -7.52 24.80
N ALA A 158 14.31 -7.90 23.55
CA ALA A 158 13.38 -7.80 22.42
C ALA A 158 12.09 -8.60 22.63
N GLU A 159 12.15 -9.66 23.43
CA GLU A 159 11.01 -10.50 23.82
C GLU A 159 9.94 -9.75 24.64
N TYR A 160 10.30 -8.61 25.23
CA TYR A 160 9.36 -7.73 25.95
C TYR A 160 8.76 -6.65 25.05
N ALA A 161 9.23 -6.53 23.80
CA ALA A 161 8.72 -5.57 22.84
C ALA A 161 7.67 -6.23 21.92
N LEU A 162 6.56 -5.54 21.70
CA LEU A 162 5.51 -5.98 20.80
C LEU A 162 5.42 -5.02 19.61
N HIS A 163 5.62 -5.55 18.40
CA HIS A 163 5.44 -4.75 17.19
C HIS A 163 3.95 -4.38 17.02
N ASN A 164 3.67 -3.14 16.63
CA ASN A 164 2.30 -2.62 16.49
C ASN A 164 1.42 -3.44 15.52
N SER A 165 1.99 -4.11 14.52
CA SER A 165 1.24 -4.99 13.61
C SER A 165 0.69 -6.25 14.28
N LYS A 166 1.14 -6.59 15.51
CA LYS A 166 0.65 -7.71 16.31
C LYS A 166 -0.44 -7.29 17.31
N VAL A 167 -0.71 -5.97 17.42
CA VAL A 167 -1.72 -5.40 18.31
C VAL A 167 -3.00 -5.15 17.52
N LYS A 168 -4.14 -5.58 18.01
CA LYS A 168 -5.46 -5.33 17.42
C LYS A 168 -6.15 -4.12 18.06
N ASP A 169 -5.99 -3.98 19.35
CA ASP A 169 -6.57 -2.90 20.14
C ASP A 169 -5.59 -2.52 21.25
N TRP A 170 -5.26 -1.25 21.36
CA TRP A 170 -4.37 -0.76 22.42
C TRP A 170 -4.94 -0.96 23.82
N ALA A 171 -6.28 -1.06 23.95
CA ALA A 171 -6.93 -1.36 25.21
C ALA A 171 -6.62 -2.77 25.75
N GLU A 172 -6.13 -3.70 24.90
CA GLU A 172 -5.71 -5.04 25.30
C GLU A 172 -4.35 -5.04 26.03
N LEU A 173 -3.60 -3.95 25.97
CA LEU A 173 -2.30 -3.80 26.64
C LEU A 173 -2.49 -3.27 28.07
N GLU A 174 -2.91 -4.13 28.99
CA GLU A 174 -3.04 -3.80 30.41
C GLU A 174 -1.67 -3.58 31.04
N GLY A 175 -1.53 -2.52 31.86
CA GLY A 175 -0.34 -2.25 32.67
C GLY A 175 0.82 -1.58 31.95
N CYS A 176 0.65 -1.11 30.73
CA CYS A 176 1.66 -0.33 30.02
C CYS A 176 1.64 1.13 30.50
N LEU A 177 2.69 1.54 31.23
CA LEU A 177 2.96 2.96 31.50
C LEU A 177 3.54 3.58 30.22
N LEU A 178 2.70 4.24 29.44
CA LEU A 178 3.16 5.17 28.42
C LEU A 178 3.61 6.45 29.14
N TYR A 179 4.91 6.64 29.26
CA TYR A 179 5.45 7.96 29.57
C TYR A 179 5.35 8.82 28.30
N THR A 180 4.50 9.82 28.32
CA THR A 180 4.46 10.90 27.34
C THR A 180 5.44 11.99 27.74
#